data_9755b6d685dfa8650d814d4cbb9bef9f
#
_entry.id   9755b6d685dfa8650d814d4cbb9bef9f
#
_cell.length_a   1.000
_cell.length_b   1.000
_cell.length_c   1.000
_cell.angle_alpha   90.00
_cell.angle_beta   90.00
_cell.angle_gamma   90.00
#
_symmetry.space_group_name_H-M   'P 1'
#
loop_
_entity.id
_entity.type
_entity.pdbx_description
1 polymer ?
#
loop_
_entity_poly.entity_id
_entity_poly.type
_entity_poly.pdbx_seq_one_letter_code
_entity_poly.pdbx_strand_id
1 'polypeptide(L)'
;MAQFLPVDEQLDLLQKGAAEIIRVSDLRERLEESRQTGVPLRVKAGFDPTAPDLHLGHTVLMRKLKHFQDLGHQVIFLVGDFTSLIGDPTGRSVTRKPLTREQIDQNAKTYTDQVFRILNREKTEVRFNSEWLDKLGFEGIIRLAAKFTVSQMLERDEFHKRFQEEKPISLHEMLYPLAQGYDSVALKADVELGGTDQKFNLLIGRELQRHYEQPSQIVLMTPIIEGTDGVQKMSKSLNNAIGIHEPPQEMYGKLMSINDELMWRYWTLLTDLRQSEIDKMQADVASGALHPMEAKKLLARTIVAGFHSEEAAKEADENWAKLFQQRDTAAVAEEESVDLKQVAVADAAQLERALQDPSIEVRVNVAKLLVALGMKASRTEAEKQVAAGVNIDGTTTTQKFLDVPKRPARIPVRVGKRAKIAVIC
;
A
#
# COMPACT_ATOMS: atom_id res chain seq x y z
N MET A 1 8.83 35.18 -6.84
CA MET A 1 7.73 34.81 -5.93
C MET A 1 7.08 33.58 -6.52
N ALA A 2 6.80 32.55 -5.73
CA ALA A 2 6.06 31.38 -6.19
C ALA A 2 4.65 31.84 -6.62
N GLN A 3 4.27 31.53 -7.85
CA GLN A 3 2.95 31.89 -8.35
C GLN A 3 1.99 30.74 -8.00
N PHE A 4 1.30 30.84 -6.86
CA PHE A 4 0.30 29.86 -6.47
C PHE A 4 -0.93 29.91 -7.40
N LEU A 5 -1.53 28.76 -7.65
CA LEU A 5 -2.79 28.65 -8.38
C LEU A 5 -3.92 29.43 -7.68
N PRO A 6 -5.01 29.80 -8.38
CA PRO A 6 -6.23 30.32 -7.76
C PRO A 6 -6.71 29.41 -6.60
N VAL A 7 -7.21 30.02 -5.52
CA VAL A 7 -7.58 29.27 -4.31
C VAL A 7 -8.65 28.21 -4.57
N ASP A 8 -9.62 28.50 -5.45
CA ASP A 8 -10.65 27.51 -5.81
C ASP A 8 -10.07 26.27 -6.48
N GLU A 9 -9.10 26.47 -7.39
CA GLU A 9 -8.42 25.34 -8.05
C GLU A 9 -7.58 24.50 -7.06
N GLN A 10 -6.94 25.18 -6.10
CA GLN A 10 -6.23 24.49 -5.02
C GLN A 10 -7.21 23.66 -4.15
N LEU A 11 -8.34 24.26 -3.77
CA LEU A 11 -9.35 23.59 -2.95
C LEU A 11 -9.96 22.38 -3.67
N ASP A 12 -10.26 22.49 -4.97
CA ASP A 12 -10.77 21.35 -5.75
C ASP A 12 -9.83 20.15 -5.69
N LEU A 13 -8.51 20.39 -5.86
CA LEU A 13 -7.52 19.32 -5.76
C LEU A 13 -7.37 18.80 -4.34
N LEU A 14 -7.39 19.66 -3.34
CA LEU A 14 -7.19 19.28 -1.94
C LEU A 14 -8.41 18.57 -1.35
N GLN A 15 -9.62 18.92 -1.77
CA GLN A 15 -10.87 18.27 -1.35
C GLN A 15 -11.07 16.90 -2.03
N LYS A 16 -10.55 16.70 -3.24
CA LYS A 16 -10.63 15.40 -3.93
C LYS A 16 -10.13 14.29 -3.03
N GLY A 17 -10.97 13.29 -2.76
CA GLY A 17 -10.62 12.12 -1.94
C GLY A 17 -10.27 12.42 -0.48
N ALA A 18 -10.51 13.64 0.02
CA ALA A 18 -10.50 13.92 1.45
C ALA A 18 -11.76 13.37 2.11
N ALA A 19 -11.63 12.72 3.26
CA ALA A 19 -12.77 12.27 4.04
C ALA A 19 -13.38 13.41 4.86
N GLU A 20 -12.51 14.28 5.42
CA GLU A 20 -12.91 15.44 6.22
C GLU A 20 -11.79 16.47 6.25
N ILE A 21 -12.15 17.73 6.23
CA ILE A 21 -11.23 18.87 6.43
C ILE A 21 -11.77 19.73 7.58
N ILE A 22 -10.97 19.94 8.60
CA ILE A 22 -11.33 20.76 9.77
C ILE A 22 -10.53 22.06 9.74
N ARG A 23 -11.09 23.17 9.41
CA ARG A 23 -12.32 23.56 8.73
C ARG A 23 -11.98 24.02 7.31
N VAL A 24 -12.81 23.79 6.33
CA VAL A 24 -12.57 24.21 4.93
C VAL A 24 -12.44 25.74 4.81
N SER A 25 -13.23 26.50 5.59
CA SER A 25 -13.12 27.98 5.65
C SER A 25 -11.72 28.43 6.06
N ASP A 26 -11.18 27.80 7.13
CA ASP A 26 -9.87 28.15 7.65
C ASP A 26 -8.75 27.78 6.65
N LEU A 27 -8.93 26.64 5.92
CA LEU A 27 -8.00 26.27 4.84
C LEU A 27 -8.03 27.31 3.70
N ARG A 28 -9.23 27.76 3.30
CA ARG A 28 -9.36 28.82 2.29
C ARG A 28 -8.61 30.09 2.70
N GLU A 29 -8.84 30.57 3.91
CA GLU A 29 -8.17 31.76 4.43
C GLU A 29 -6.63 31.61 4.41
N ARG A 30 -6.12 30.45 4.84
CA ARG A 30 -4.68 30.16 4.79
C ARG A 30 -4.10 30.12 3.37
N LEU A 31 -4.85 29.56 2.43
CA LEU A 31 -4.43 29.53 1.01
C LEU A 31 -4.45 30.94 0.40
N GLU A 32 -5.43 31.77 0.76
CA GLU A 32 -5.48 33.17 0.33
C GLU A 32 -4.31 33.99 0.89
N GLU A 33 -4.01 33.85 2.19
CA GLU A 33 -2.87 34.48 2.84
C GLU A 33 -1.54 34.03 2.18
N SER A 34 -1.37 32.72 2.01
CA SER A 34 -0.19 32.16 1.34
C SER A 34 0.00 32.70 -0.07
N ARG A 35 -1.09 32.82 -0.84
CA ARG A 35 -1.06 33.37 -2.19
C ARG A 35 -0.71 34.88 -2.21
N GLN A 36 -1.24 35.65 -1.23
CA GLN A 36 -0.99 37.09 -1.14
C GLN A 36 0.45 37.39 -0.68
N THR A 37 0.93 36.64 0.31
CA THR A 37 2.26 36.85 0.90
C THR A 37 3.39 36.18 0.11
N GLY A 38 3.07 35.16 -0.70
CA GLY A 38 4.05 34.31 -1.37
C GLY A 38 4.73 33.32 -0.41
N VAL A 39 4.25 33.17 0.84
CA VAL A 39 4.80 32.25 1.83
C VAL A 39 4.07 30.92 1.75
N PRO A 40 4.75 29.78 1.46
CA PRO A 40 4.12 28.49 1.39
C PRO A 40 3.63 28.01 2.76
N LEU A 41 2.50 27.29 2.80
CA LEU A 41 2.03 26.60 3.99
C LEU A 41 3.00 25.44 4.33
N ARG A 42 3.23 25.23 5.62
CA ARG A 42 3.97 24.09 6.17
C ARG A 42 3.02 22.91 6.40
N VAL A 43 3.12 21.91 5.55
CA VAL A 43 2.20 20.77 5.51
C VAL A 43 2.93 19.53 5.96
N LYS A 44 2.50 18.93 7.07
CA LYS A 44 3.13 17.71 7.61
C LYS A 44 2.22 16.49 7.54
N ALA A 45 2.84 15.32 7.45
CA ALA A 45 2.25 14.04 7.83
C ALA A 45 3.29 13.20 8.55
N GLY A 46 2.90 12.59 9.66
CA GLY A 46 3.74 11.70 10.45
C GLY A 46 3.58 10.24 10.05
N PHE A 47 4.68 9.52 10.04
CA PHE A 47 4.73 8.09 9.72
C PHE A 47 5.63 7.38 10.71
N ASP A 48 5.06 6.47 11.49
CA ASP A 48 5.82 5.58 12.35
C ASP A 48 6.41 4.44 11.51
N PRO A 49 7.73 4.25 11.48
CA PRO A 49 8.39 3.22 10.68
C PRO A 49 8.22 1.82 11.31
N THR A 50 6.99 1.31 11.27
CA THR A 50 6.60 0.06 11.95
C THR A 50 6.77 -1.21 11.14
N ALA A 51 7.01 -1.08 9.83
CA ALA A 51 7.26 -2.19 8.91
C ALA A 51 8.11 -1.69 7.73
N PRO A 52 8.97 -2.53 7.13
CA PRO A 52 9.93 -2.07 6.13
C PRO A 52 9.30 -1.66 4.79
N ASP A 53 8.12 -2.20 4.43
CA ASP A 53 7.56 -2.00 3.10
C ASP A 53 6.19 -1.34 3.12
N LEU A 54 5.99 -0.43 2.17
CA LEU A 54 4.74 0.27 1.93
C LEU A 54 3.84 -0.49 0.94
N HIS A 55 2.54 -0.26 1.06
CA HIS A 55 1.52 -0.71 0.10
C HIS A 55 0.65 0.49 -0.34
N LEU A 56 -0.19 0.32 -1.35
CA LEU A 56 -1.01 1.40 -1.90
C LEU A 56 -1.85 2.14 -0.86
N GLY A 57 -2.24 1.49 0.24
CA GLY A 57 -2.96 2.15 1.34
C GLY A 57 -2.18 3.31 1.97
N HIS A 58 -0.87 3.20 2.12
CA HIS A 58 -0.04 4.28 2.64
C HIS A 58 0.11 5.42 1.62
N THR A 59 0.03 5.10 0.33
CA THR A 59 0.22 6.08 -0.73
C THR A 59 -0.94 7.07 -0.86
N VAL A 60 -2.12 6.77 -0.33
CA VAL A 60 -3.26 7.69 -0.28
C VAL A 60 -2.87 9.00 0.42
N LEU A 61 -2.27 8.88 1.61
CA LEU A 61 -1.81 10.04 2.37
C LEU A 61 -0.63 10.73 1.70
N MET A 62 0.32 9.98 1.14
CA MET A 62 1.48 10.52 0.42
C MET A 62 1.07 11.27 -0.85
N ARG A 63 0.06 10.80 -1.59
CA ARG A 63 -0.49 11.53 -2.73
C ARG A 63 -1.14 12.84 -2.32
N LYS A 64 -1.80 12.87 -1.15
CA LYS A 64 -2.35 14.11 -0.63
C LYS A 64 -1.23 15.11 -0.27
N LEU A 65 -0.12 14.66 0.31
CA LEU A 65 1.09 15.48 0.47
C LEU A 65 1.62 15.99 -0.87
N LYS A 66 1.67 15.10 -1.89
CA LYS A 66 2.08 15.47 -3.24
C LYS A 66 1.20 16.58 -3.83
N HIS A 67 -0.12 16.54 -3.62
CA HIS A 67 -0.99 17.63 -4.08
C HIS A 67 -0.58 18.97 -3.49
N PHE A 68 -0.28 19.06 -2.20
CA PHE A 68 0.25 20.29 -1.60
C PHE A 68 1.61 20.68 -2.17
N GLN A 69 2.49 19.72 -2.43
CA GLN A 69 3.80 19.95 -3.03
C GLN A 69 3.69 20.51 -4.46
N ASP A 70 2.79 19.95 -5.28
CA ASP A 70 2.54 20.38 -6.65
C ASP A 70 1.92 21.78 -6.69
N LEU A 71 1.15 22.15 -5.66
CA LEU A 71 0.60 23.49 -5.47
C LEU A 71 1.63 24.51 -4.97
N GLY A 72 2.86 24.10 -4.67
CA GLY A 72 3.96 24.97 -4.24
C GLY A 72 4.11 25.14 -2.73
N HIS A 73 3.40 24.34 -1.92
CA HIS A 73 3.52 24.36 -0.46
C HIS A 73 4.71 23.52 0.03
N GLN A 74 5.20 23.85 1.24
CA GLN A 74 6.32 23.15 1.88
C GLN A 74 5.84 21.86 2.52
N VAL A 75 6.22 20.72 1.95
CA VAL A 75 5.88 19.39 2.50
C VAL A 75 6.93 18.93 3.48
N ILE A 76 6.47 18.47 4.64
CA ILE A 76 7.28 17.89 5.71
C ILE A 76 6.88 16.43 5.88
N PHE A 77 7.79 15.54 5.51
CA PHE A 77 7.66 14.11 5.79
C PHE A 77 8.28 13.83 7.16
N LEU A 78 7.43 13.59 8.14
CA LEU A 78 7.85 13.39 9.52
C LEU A 78 7.98 11.89 9.82
N VAL A 79 9.17 11.46 10.19
CA VAL A 79 9.45 10.11 10.68
C VAL A 79 9.25 10.09 12.19
N GLY A 80 8.28 9.28 12.64
CA GLY A 80 7.97 9.07 14.04
C GLY A 80 8.92 8.07 14.71
N ASP A 81 10.21 8.38 14.74
CA ASP A 81 11.21 7.49 15.33
C ASP A 81 11.12 7.46 16.86
N PHE A 82 10.75 8.57 17.50
CA PHE A 82 10.49 8.60 18.93
C PHE A 82 9.11 8.03 19.27
N THR A 83 8.06 8.42 18.54
CA THR A 83 6.70 7.92 18.77
C THR A 83 6.59 6.42 18.57
N SER A 84 7.41 5.82 17.70
CA SER A 84 7.51 4.37 17.53
C SER A 84 7.97 3.61 18.79
N LEU A 85 8.70 4.28 19.70
CA LEU A 85 9.06 3.69 21.01
C LEU A 85 7.84 3.56 21.92
N ILE A 86 6.86 4.48 21.79
CA ILE A 86 5.60 4.43 22.50
C ILE A 86 4.67 3.41 21.84
N GLY A 87 4.54 3.51 20.52
CA GLY A 87 3.63 2.73 19.69
C GLY A 87 2.21 3.31 19.63
N ASP A 88 1.73 3.54 18.41
CA ASP A 88 0.39 4.07 18.18
C ASP A 88 -0.69 3.08 18.68
N PRO A 89 -1.57 3.48 19.62
CA PRO A 89 -2.67 2.66 20.10
C PRO A 89 -3.84 2.54 19.10
N THR A 90 -3.85 3.30 17.98
CA THR A 90 -4.92 3.32 16.98
C THR A 90 -5.25 1.93 16.45
N GLY A 91 -6.54 1.56 16.52
CA GLY A 91 -7.05 0.28 16.02
C GLY A 91 -6.54 -0.95 16.77
N ARG A 92 -6.05 -0.79 18.01
CA ARG A 92 -5.51 -1.89 18.82
C ARG A 92 -6.37 -2.19 20.04
N SER A 93 -6.59 -3.46 20.27
CA SER A 93 -7.28 -3.97 21.48
C SER A 93 -6.32 -4.32 22.63
N VAL A 94 -5.02 -4.32 22.37
CA VAL A 94 -3.94 -4.63 23.33
C VAL A 94 -2.74 -3.72 23.09
N THR A 95 -1.95 -3.48 24.14
CA THR A 95 -0.70 -2.71 24.08
C THR A 95 0.26 -3.28 23.05
N ARG A 96 0.82 -2.42 22.20
CA ARG A 96 1.80 -2.80 21.18
C ARG A 96 3.15 -3.13 21.84
N LYS A 97 3.80 -4.18 21.35
CA LYS A 97 5.19 -4.45 21.76
C LYS A 97 6.10 -3.35 21.16
N PRO A 98 6.88 -2.63 22.00
CA PRO A 98 7.79 -1.60 21.51
C PRO A 98 8.83 -2.16 20.53
N LEU A 99 9.18 -1.35 19.53
CA LEU A 99 10.32 -1.63 18.64
C LEU A 99 11.63 -1.18 19.31
N THR A 100 12.75 -1.81 18.95
CA THR A 100 14.08 -1.31 19.36
C THR A 100 14.49 -0.13 18.48
N ARG A 101 15.42 0.70 18.98
CA ARG A 101 15.94 1.85 18.21
C ARG A 101 16.54 1.39 16.87
N GLU A 102 17.30 0.30 16.86
CA GLU A 102 17.92 -0.25 15.65
C GLU A 102 16.87 -0.68 14.60
N GLN A 103 15.77 -1.28 15.05
CA GLN A 103 14.66 -1.65 14.16
C GLN A 103 13.98 -0.41 13.57
N ILE A 104 13.79 0.62 14.39
CA ILE A 104 13.18 1.90 13.97
C ILE A 104 14.08 2.56 12.92
N ASP A 105 15.39 2.67 13.16
CA ASP A 105 16.35 3.31 12.26
C ASP A 105 16.43 2.58 10.91
N GLN A 106 16.44 1.25 10.93
CA GLN A 106 16.44 0.43 9.71
C GLN A 106 15.15 0.65 8.90
N ASN A 107 14.01 0.61 9.55
CA ASN A 107 12.72 0.83 8.90
C ASN A 107 12.59 2.27 8.37
N ALA A 108 13.03 3.27 9.14
CA ALA A 108 12.99 4.68 8.75
C ALA A 108 13.73 4.95 7.43
N LYS A 109 14.90 4.32 7.26
CA LYS A 109 15.67 4.43 6.02
C LYS A 109 14.87 3.89 4.83
N THR A 110 14.28 2.71 4.98
CA THR A 110 13.46 2.08 3.93
C THR A 110 12.22 2.92 3.59
N TYR A 111 11.56 3.50 4.60
CA TYR A 111 10.42 4.41 4.40
C TYR A 111 10.81 5.64 3.60
N THR A 112 11.93 6.28 3.97
CA THR A 112 12.41 7.49 3.30
C THR A 112 12.73 7.23 1.82
N ASP A 113 13.32 6.08 1.50
CA ASP A 113 13.60 5.73 0.09
C ASP A 113 12.32 5.47 -0.71
N GLN A 114 11.30 4.89 -0.09
CA GLN A 114 10.04 4.56 -0.74
C GLN A 114 9.15 5.80 -0.96
N VAL A 115 9.13 6.74 -0.04
CA VAL A 115 8.31 7.95 -0.14
C VAL A 115 8.70 8.81 -1.36
N PHE A 116 9.98 8.80 -1.75
CA PHE A 116 10.48 9.54 -2.91
C PHE A 116 10.14 8.91 -4.27
N ARG A 117 9.39 7.81 -4.30
CA ARG A 117 8.70 7.36 -5.52
C ARG A 117 7.45 8.21 -5.81
N ILE A 118 6.94 8.95 -4.81
CA ILE A 118 5.73 9.76 -4.91
C ILE A 118 6.05 11.24 -4.76
N LEU A 119 6.85 11.60 -3.75
CA LEU A 119 7.21 12.98 -3.45
C LEU A 119 8.52 13.38 -4.14
N ASN A 120 8.61 14.64 -4.54
CA ASN A 120 9.86 15.20 -5.02
C ASN A 120 10.83 15.42 -3.85
N ARG A 121 12.01 14.81 -3.92
CA ARG A 121 13.03 14.85 -2.85
C ARG A 121 13.49 16.27 -2.52
N GLU A 122 13.70 17.10 -3.53
CA GLU A 122 14.24 18.46 -3.37
C GLU A 122 13.21 19.41 -2.73
N LYS A 123 11.91 19.08 -2.83
CA LYS A 123 10.80 19.85 -2.28
C LYS A 123 10.21 19.26 -1.01
N THR A 124 10.84 18.25 -0.44
CA THR A 124 10.37 17.57 0.77
C THR A 124 11.38 17.73 1.90
N GLU A 125 10.94 18.32 3.00
CA GLU A 125 11.69 18.38 4.25
C GLU A 125 11.45 17.07 5.01
N VAL A 126 12.50 16.26 5.21
CA VAL A 126 12.43 15.04 6.04
C VAL A 126 12.87 15.41 7.45
N ARG A 127 12.01 15.12 8.45
CA ARG A 127 12.27 15.41 9.86
C ARG A 127 12.04 14.17 10.70
N PHE A 128 12.72 14.11 11.82
CA PHE A 128 12.59 13.04 12.82
C PHE A 128 12.09 13.65 14.13
N ASN A 129 11.05 13.06 14.72
CA ASN A 129 10.50 13.68 15.94
C ASN A 129 11.38 13.50 17.17
N SER A 130 12.36 12.63 17.15
CA SER A 130 13.44 12.62 18.16
C SER A 130 14.23 13.94 18.23
N GLU A 131 14.29 14.74 17.16
CA GLU A 131 14.98 16.02 17.12
C GLU A 131 14.54 16.98 18.25
N TRP A 132 13.28 16.91 18.66
CA TRP A 132 12.69 17.73 19.74
C TRP A 132 12.20 16.90 20.92
N LEU A 133 11.65 15.70 20.72
CA LEU A 133 11.11 14.89 21.81
C LEU A 133 12.21 14.36 22.74
N ASP A 134 13.36 13.97 22.23
CA ASP A 134 14.52 13.58 23.06
C ASP A 134 15.00 14.75 23.96
N LYS A 135 14.81 15.99 23.51
CA LYS A 135 15.23 17.19 24.25
C LYS A 135 14.27 17.67 25.33
N LEU A 136 13.03 17.18 25.33
CA LEU A 136 12.03 17.59 26.33
C LEU A 136 12.47 17.22 27.74
N GLY A 137 13.11 16.08 27.92
CA GLY A 137 13.44 15.54 29.23
C GLY A 137 12.19 15.27 30.09
N PHE A 138 12.39 14.83 31.32
CA PHE A 138 11.26 14.46 32.18
C PHE A 138 10.39 15.68 32.56
N GLU A 139 10.99 16.85 32.80
CA GLU A 139 10.27 18.09 33.10
C GLU A 139 9.39 18.52 31.92
N GLY A 140 9.90 18.46 30.69
CA GLY A 140 9.15 18.79 29.48
C GLY A 140 7.96 17.87 29.29
N ILE A 141 8.11 16.56 29.56
CA ILE A 141 7.02 15.59 29.51
C ILE A 141 5.95 15.91 30.55
N ILE A 142 6.32 16.28 31.80
CA ILE A 142 5.36 16.70 32.82
C ILE A 142 4.60 17.94 32.35
N ARG A 143 5.29 18.97 31.84
CA ARG A 143 4.68 20.20 31.34
C ARG A 143 3.72 19.93 30.18
N LEU A 144 4.06 19.00 29.30
CA LEU A 144 3.22 18.57 28.17
C LEU A 144 1.98 17.83 28.66
N ALA A 145 2.15 16.82 29.54
CA ALA A 145 1.07 16.03 30.11
C ALA A 145 0.09 16.88 30.96
N ALA A 146 0.59 17.91 31.64
CA ALA A 146 -0.24 18.82 32.46
C ALA A 146 -1.27 19.63 31.65
N LYS A 147 -1.17 19.67 30.33
CA LYS A 147 -2.10 20.38 29.45
C LYS A 147 -3.38 19.60 29.15
N PHE A 148 -3.41 18.34 29.48
CA PHE A 148 -4.56 17.44 29.23
C PHE A 148 -4.91 16.64 30.49
N THR A 149 -6.18 16.24 30.57
CA THR A 149 -6.66 15.40 31.66
C THR A 149 -6.79 13.94 31.17
N VAL A 150 -6.77 13.02 32.14
CA VAL A 150 -7.05 11.59 31.85
C VAL A 150 -8.43 11.42 31.23
N SER A 151 -9.43 12.19 31.67
CA SER A 151 -10.79 12.14 31.11
C SER A 151 -10.79 12.49 29.60
N GLN A 152 -10.05 13.53 29.19
CA GLN A 152 -9.90 13.89 27.78
C GLN A 152 -9.19 12.78 26.98
N MET A 153 -8.17 12.12 27.55
CA MET A 153 -7.52 10.99 26.86
C MET A 153 -8.46 9.80 26.69
N LEU A 154 -9.37 9.57 27.65
CA LEU A 154 -10.38 8.51 27.58
C LEU A 154 -11.53 8.80 26.60
N GLU A 155 -11.62 10.01 26.03
CA GLU A 155 -12.54 10.31 24.91
C GLU A 155 -12.11 9.61 23.59
N ARG A 156 -10.86 9.16 23.50
CA ARG A 156 -10.39 8.37 22.38
C ARG A 156 -11.09 7.00 22.36
N ASP A 157 -11.69 6.64 21.22
CA ASP A 157 -12.52 5.43 21.08
C ASP A 157 -11.84 4.16 21.59
N GLU A 158 -10.55 3.96 21.26
CA GLU A 158 -9.82 2.76 21.68
C GLU A 158 -9.57 2.71 23.19
N PHE A 159 -9.25 3.86 23.78
CA PHE A 159 -9.07 3.95 25.24
C PHE A 159 -10.41 3.80 25.96
N HIS A 160 -11.44 4.50 25.47
CA HIS A 160 -12.79 4.41 26.02
C HIS A 160 -13.29 2.95 26.03
N LYS A 161 -13.19 2.26 24.90
CA LYS A 161 -13.60 0.86 24.75
C LYS A 161 -12.81 -0.06 25.69
N ARG A 162 -11.47 0.06 25.71
CA ARG A 162 -10.62 -0.76 26.60
C ARG A 162 -10.90 -0.47 28.05
N PHE A 163 -11.19 0.77 28.42
CA PHE A 163 -11.57 1.13 29.80
C PHE A 163 -12.90 0.50 30.20
N GLN A 164 -13.92 0.56 29.33
CA GLN A 164 -15.22 -0.09 29.59
C GLN A 164 -15.13 -1.62 29.64
N GLU A 165 -14.25 -2.23 28.86
CA GLU A 165 -14.02 -3.66 28.82
C GLU A 165 -13.03 -4.15 29.91
N GLU A 166 -12.63 -3.27 30.84
CA GLU A 166 -11.64 -3.55 31.90
C GLU A 166 -10.30 -4.09 31.34
N LYS A 167 -9.97 -3.78 30.11
CA LYS A 167 -8.70 -4.13 29.48
C LYS A 167 -7.59 -3.15 29.90
N PRO A 168 -6.36 -3.63 30.10
CA PRO A 168 -5.27 -2.77 30.55
C PRO A 168 -4.94 -1.68 29.52
N ILE A 169 -4.74 -0.45 30.02
CA ILE A 169 -4.23 0.71 29.27
C ILE A 169 -2.92 1.11 29.95
N SER A 170 -1.80 1.03 29.23
CA SER A 170 -0.51 1.41 29.80
C SER A 170 -0.34 2.93 29.79
N LEU A 171 0.24 3.51 30.83
CA LEU A 171 0.39 4.97 30.96
C LEU A 171 1.15 5.61 29.78
N HIS A 172 2.16 4.91 29.24
CA HIS A 172 2.92 5.44 28.10
C HIS A 172 2.05 5.58 26.82
N GLU A 173 1.02 4.75 26.63
CA GLU A 173 0.12 4.86 25.48
C GLU A 173 -0.64 6.19 25.46
N MET A 174 -0.93 6.75 26.67
CA MET A 174 -1.59 8.06 26.79
C MET A 174 -0.66 9.21 26.38
N LEU A 175 0.66 9.00 26.34
CA LEU A 175 1.62 9.99 25.88
C LEU A 175 1.72 10.07 24.34
N TYR A 176 1.28 9.03 23.63
CA TYR A 176 1.38 8.99 22.17
C TYR A 176 0.66 10.17 21.51
N PRO A 177 -0.63 10.47 21.78
CA PRO A 177 -1.32 11.61 21.20
C PRO A 177 -0.65 12.95 21.52
N LEU A 178 -0.06 13.07 22.72
CA LEU A 178 0.65 14.28 23.14
C LEU A 178 1.96 14.46 22.40
N ALA A 179 2.73 13.39 22.20
CA ALA A 179 3.97 13.40 21.44
C ALA A 179 3.71 13.77 19.97
N GLN A 180 2.75 13.12 19.31
CA GLN A 180 2.32 13.46 17.95
C GLN A 180 1.81 14.92 17.86
N GLY A 181 1.02 15.35 18.83
CA GLY A 181 0.51 16.72 18.85
C GLY A 181 1.63 17.77 19.05
N TYR A 182 2.66 17.44 19.84
CA TYR A 182 3.81 18.32 20.02
C TYR A 182 4.67 18.45 18.76
N ASP A 183 4.68 17.48 17.88
CA ASP A 183 5.29 17.58 16.55
C ASP A 183 4.75 18.78 15.77
N SER A 184 3.45 19.08 15.88
CA SER A 184 2.82 20.22 15.21
C SER A 184 3.29 21.55 15.79
N VAL A 185 3.52 21.58 17.10
CA VAL A 185 4.08 22.76 17.81
C VAL A 185 5.53 23.00 17.38
N ALA A 186 6.36 21.94 17.41
CA ALA A 186 7.78 22.01 17.07
C ALA A 186 8.00 22.42 15.61
N LEU A 187 7.18 21.90 14.71
CA LEU A 187 7.24 22.19 13.27
C LEU A 187 6.50 23.47 12.88
N LYS A 188 5.71 24.08 13.78
CA LYS A 188 4.79 25.19 13.47
C LYS A 188 3.96 24.84 12.22
N ALA A 189 3.33 23.69 12.26
CA ALA A 189 2.60 23.18 11.11
C ALA A 189 1.34 24.00 10.83
N ASP A 190 1.12 24.37 9.56
CA ASP A 190 -0.12 25.03 9.11
C ASP A 190 -1.20 24.01 8.76
N VAL A 191 -0.79 22.85 8.25
CA VAL A 191 -1.67 21.74 7.87
C VAL A 191 -1.07 20.42 8.36
N GLU A 192 -1.89 19.59 8.96
CA GLU A 192 -1.53 18.20 9.27
C GLU A 192 -2.46 17.22 8.53
N LEU A 193 -1.85 16.24 7.87
CA LEU A 193 -2.55 15.18 7.16
C LEU A 193 -2.50 13.88 7.95
N GLY A 194 -3.60 13.12 7.94
CA GLY A 194 -3.66 11.78 8.54
C GLY A 194 -4.80 10.94 7.99
N GLY A 195 -4.87 9.68 8.38
CA GLY A 195 -6.04 8.84 8.14
C GLY A 195 -7.20 9.24 9.08
N THR A 196 -8.43 8.86 8.72
CA THR A 196 -9.62 9.08 9.59
C THR A 196 -9.48 8.46 10.97
N ASP A 197 -8.70 7.39 11.10
CA ASP A 197 -8.37 6.72 12.35
C ASP A 197 -7.44 7.55 13.25
N GLN A 198 -6.78 8.58 12.71
CA GLN A 198 -5.89 9.50 13.45
C GLN A 198 -6.60 10.75 13.98
N LYS A 199 -7.91 10.90 13.74
CA LYS A 199 -8.66 12.13 14.04
C LYS A 199 -8.39 12.67 15.44
N PHE A 200 -8.42 11.82 16.46
CA PHE A 200 -8.16 12.23 17.84
C PHE A 200 -6.76 12.86 18.00
N ASN A 201 -5.73 12.17 17.52
CA ASN A 201 -4.34 12.64 17.62
C ASN A 201 -4.13 13.99 16.90
N LEU A 202 -4.72 14.12 15.69
CA LEU A 202 -4.65 15.35 14.89
C LEU A 202 -5.31 16.54 15.60
N LEU A 203 -6.42 16.29 16.31
CA LEU A 203 -7.10 17.32 17.11
C LEU A 203 -6.30 17.73 18.35
N ILE A 204 -5.59 16.82 18.99
CA ILE A 204 -4.65 17.12 20.07
C ILE A 204 -3.56 18.09 19.58
N GLY A 205 -3.07 17.92 18.36
CA GLY A 205 -2.11 18.85 17.74
C GLY A 205 -2.64 20.28 17.65
N ARG A 206 -3.89 20.45 17.21
CA ARG A 206 -4.56 21.75 17.16
C ARG A 206 -4.67 22.41 18.54
N GLU A 207 -5.03 21.60 19.55
CA GLU A 207 -5.18 22.08 20.93
C GLU A 207 -3.84 22.46 21.54
N LEU A 208 -2.80 21.63 21.33
CA LEU A 208 -1.44 21.96 21.79
C LEU A 208 -0.90 23.24 21.18
N GLN A 209 -1.10 23.47 19.90
CA GLN A 209 -0.67 24.73 19.27
C GLN A 209 -1.29 25.94 19.98
N ARG A 210 -2.58 25.90 20.37
CA ARG A 210 -3.23 26.96 21.17
C ARG A 210 -2.57 27.13 22.51
N HIS A 211 -2.23 26.03 23.21
CA HIS A 211 -1.52 26.11 24.49
C HIS A 211 -0.10 26.68 24.35
N TYR A 212 0.47 26.67 23.16
CA TYR A 212 1.77 27.28 22.86
C TYR A 212 1.65 28.60 22.08
N GLU A 213 0.47 29.23 22.13
CA GLU A 213 0.17 30.52 21.49
C GLU A 213 0.44 30.54 19.98
N GLN A 214 0.27 29.39 19.34
CA GLN A 214 0.38 29.24 17.88
C GLN A 214 -1.01 29.14 17.24
N PRO A 215 -1.19 29.61 15.99
CA PRO A 215 -2.40 29.36 15.24
C PRO A 215 -2.64 27.86 15.07
N SER A 216 -3.88 27.42 15.31
CA SER A 216 -4.24 26.00 15.15
C SER A 216 -4.10 25.54 13.70
N GLN A 217 -3.45 24.44 13.46
CA GLN A 217 -3.33 23.83 12.14
C GLN A 217 -4.67 23.43 11.53
N ILE A 218 -4.73 23.38 10.21
CA ILE A 218 -5.78 22.70 9.48
C ILE A 218 -5.54 21.20 9.60
N VAL A 219 -6.60 20.42 9.80
CA VAL A 219 -6.54 18.96 9.76
C VAL A 219 -7.26 18.48 8.51
N LEU A 220 -6.56 17.76 7.65
CA LEU A 220 -7.12 17.09 6.48
C LEU A 220 -6.97 15.58 6.64
N MET A 221 -8.10 14.87 6.63
CA MET A 221 -8.12 13.43 6.79
C MET A 221 -8.43 12.74 5.48
N THR A 222 -7.66 11.69 5.20
CA THR A 222 -7.92 10.77 4.09
C THR A 222 -8.65 9.54 4.61
N PRO A 223 -9.54 8.94 3.79
CA PRO A 223 -10.17 7.69 4.17
C PRO A 223 -9.15 6.56 4.19
N ILE A 224 -9.44 5.54 4.99
CA ILE A 224 -8.75 4.26 4.92
C ILE A 224 -9.24 3.55 3.66
N ILE A 225 -8.30 3.01 2.87
CA ILE A 225 -8.63 2.29 1.64
C ILE A 225 -8.72 0.79 1.90
N GLU A 226 -9.70 0.15 1.29
CA GLU A 226 -9.90 -1.29 1.32
C GLU A 226 -8.83 -2.01 0.47
N GLY A 227 -8.49 -3.23 0.86
CA GLY A 227 -7.63 -4.13 0.10
C GLY A 227 -8.35 -4.76 -1.10
N THR A 228 -7.69 -5.71 -1.75
CA THR A 228 -8.21 -6.41 -2.94
C THR A 228 -9.49 -7.20 -2.69
N ASP A 229 -9.84 -7.46 -1.42
CA ASP A 229 -11.10 -8.07 -0.99
C ASP A 229 -12.30 -7.11 -1.05
N GLY A 230 -12.06 -5.80 -1.15
CA GLY A 230 -13.08 -4.76 -1.23
C GLY A 230 -13.85 -4.51 0.07
N VAL A 231 -13.44 -5.09 1.20
CA VAL A 231 -14.16 -5.03 2.48
C VAL A 231 -13.27 -4.55 3.62
N GLN A 232 -12.13 -5.22 3.83
CA GLN A 232 -11.24 -4.90 4.94
C GLN A 232 -10.19 -3.90 4.52
N LYS A 233 -9.72 -3.09 5.49
CA LYS A 233 -8.61 -2.18 5.22
C LYS A 233 -7.42 -2.92 4.59
N MET A 234 -6.77 -2.28 3.64
CA MET A 234 -5.58 -2.83 3.02
C MET A 234 -4.50 -3.11 4.06
N SER A 235 -4.05 -4.37 4.15
CA SER A 235 -3.02 -4.79 5.10
C SER A 235 -2.30 -6.04 4.61
N LYS A 236 -0.98 -6.10 4.83
CA LYS A 236 -0.17 -7.29 4.53
C LYS A 236 -0.61 -8.50 5.36
N SER A 237 -0.96 -8.30 6.63
CA SER A 237 -1.40 -9.38 7.52
C SER A 237 -2.72 -10.01 7.09
N LEU A 238 -3.53 -9.30 6.30
CA LEU A 238 -4.80 -9.77 5.75
C LEU A 238 -4.66 -10.35 4.34
N ASN A 239 -3.45 -10.37 3.77
CA ASN A 239 -3.19 -10.85 2.40
C ASN A 239 -4.02 -10.14 1.31
N ASN A 240 -4.50 -8.91 1.58
CA ASN A 240 -5.29 -8.09 0.67
C ASN A 240 -4.56 -6.83 0.19
N ALA A 241 -3.26 -6.72 0.49
CA ALA A 241 -2.45 -5.57 0.12
C ALA A 241 -1.84 -5.69 -1.28
N ILE A 242 -1.64 -4.51 -1.91
CA ILE A 242 -0.82 -4.34 -3.11
C ILE A 242 0.41 -3.53 -2.69
N GLY A 243 1.57 -4.18 -2.70
CA GLY A 243 2.85 -3.56 -2.34
C GLY A 243 3.38 -2.66 -3.45
N ILE A 244 3.99 -1.53 -3.11
CA ILE A 244 4.58 -0.61 -4.11
C ILE A 244 5.86 -1.13 -4.76
N HIS A 245 6.43 -2.21 -4.22
CA HIS A 245 7.63 -2.89 -4.73
C HIS A 245 7.31 -4.21 -5.43
N GLU A 246 6.03 -4.59 -5.50
CA GLU A 246 5.66 -5.81 -6.22
C GLU A 246 6.02 -5.70 -7.69
N PRO A 247 6.40 -6.80 -8.33
CA PRO A 247 6.64 -6.82 -9.78
C PRO A 247 5.45 -6.25 -10.55
N PRO A 248 5.67 -5.53 -11.68
CA PRO A 248 4.59 -4.90 -12.45
C PRO A 248 3.44 -5.85 -12.80
N GLN A 249 3.76 -7.09 -13.14
CA GLN A 249 2.78 -8.14 -13.47
C GLN A 249 1.87 -8.50 -12.29
N GLU A 250 2.45 -8.62 -11.09
CA GLU A 250 1.69 -8.95 -9.89
C GLU A 250 0.81 -7.77 -9.46
N MET A 251 1.37 -6.55 -9.45
CA MET A 251 0.63 -5.34 -9.15
C MET A 251 -0.55 -5.16 -10.10
N TYR A 252 -0.31 -5.30 -11.41
CA TYR A 252 -1.35 -5.22 -12.44
C TYR A 252 -2.44 -6.28 -12.21
N GLY A 253 -2.05 -7.54 -12.02
CA GLY A 253 -2.98 -8.65 -11.79
C GLY A 253 -3.87 -8.45 -10.55
N LYS A 254 -3.32 -7.93 -9.45
CA LYS A 254 -4.07 -7.59 -8.25
C LYS A 254 -5.05 -6.44 -8.50
N LEU A 255 -4.63 -5.39 -9.22
CA LEU A 255 -5.52 -4.28 -9.60
C LEU A 255 -6.67 -4.73 -10.51
N MET A 256 -6.41 -5.66 -11.44
CA MET A 256 -7.45 -6.24 -12.27
C MET A 256 -8.42 -7.16 -11.49
N SER A 257 -8.05 -7.62 -10.29
CA SER A 257 -8.88 -8.51 -9.47
C SER A 257 -9.89 -7.80 -8.57
N ILE A 258 -9.77 -6.48 -8.37
CA ILE A 258 -10.71 -5.70 -7.54
C ILE A 258 -12.10 -5.64 -8.19
N ASN A 259 -13.15 -5.44 -7.38
CA ASN A 259 -14.50 -5.23 -7.91
C ASN A 259 -14.64 -3.83 -8.56
N ASP A 260 -15.74 -3.61 -9.29
CA ASP A 260 -15.92 -2.35 -10.03
C ASP A 260 -16.24 -1.15 -9.12
N GLU A 261 -16.82 -1.38 -7.96
CA GLU A 261 -17.08 -0.33 -6.97
C GLU A 261 -15.76 0.18 -6.38
N LEU A 262 -14.88 -0.74 -5.96
CA LEU A 262 -13.57 -0.40 -5.44
C LEU A 262 -12.67 0.27 -6.50
N MET A 263 -12.85 -0.06 -7.78
CA MET A 263 -12.14 0.57 -8.89
C MET A 263 -12.31 2.09 -8.87
N TRP A 264 -13.53 2.62 -8.68
CA TRP A 264 -13.77 4.06 -8.65
C TRP A 264 -13.16 4.73 -7.43
N ARG A 265 -13.17 4.02 -6.31
CA ARG A 265 -12.51 4.48 -5.09
C ARG A 265 -10.98 4.57 -5.28
N TYR A 266 -10.39 3.60 -5.98
CA TYR A 266 -8.97 3.62 -6.33
C TYR A 266 -8.64 4.75 -7.32
N TRP A 267 -9.50 5.01 -8.30
CA TRP A 267 -9.36 6.16 -9.18
C TRP A 267 -9.28 7.48 -8.40
N THR A 268 -10.17 7.67 -7.44
CA THR A 268 -10.21 8.90 -6.62
C THR A 268 -8.98 9.02 -5.71
N LEU A 269 -8.56 7.94 -5.07
CA LEU A 269 -7.57 7.99 -3.98
C LEU A 269 -6.13 7.73 -4.45
N LEU A 270 -5.92 7.01 -5.54
CA LEU A 270 -4.61 6.52 -5.98
C LEU A 270 -4.15 7.13 -7.31
N THR A 271 -4.88 8.08 -7.87
CA THR A 271 -4.49 8.75 -9.13
C THR A 271 -4.53 10.27 -9.00
N ASP A 272 -3.85 10.96 -9.91
CA ASP A 272 -3.79 12.42 -9.94
C ASP A 272 -4.86 13.05 -10.87
N LEU A 273 -5.79 12.24 -11.46
CA LEU A 273 -6.91 12.75 -12.25
C LEU A 273 -7.80 13.66 -11.39
N ARG A 274 -8.35 14.72 -11.99
CA ARG A 274 -9.34 15.58 -11.33
C ARG A 274 -10.64 14.82 -11.10
N GLN A 275 -11.39 15.20 -10.07
CA GLN A 275 -12.69 14.54 -9.78
C GLN A 275 -13.64 14.60 -10.98
N SER A 276 -13.68 15.74 -11.71
CA SER A 276 -14.50 15.89 -12.90
C SER A 276 -14.16 14.92 -14.04
N GLU A 277 -12.89 14.53 -14.16
CA GLU A 277 -12.46 13.53 -15.17
C GLU A 277 -12.90 12.12 -14.76
N ILE A 278 -12.86 11.82 -13.45
CA ILE A 278 -13.34 10.55 -12.91
C ILE A 278 -14.86 10.46 -13.06
N ASP A 279 -15.60 11.52 -12.73
CA ASP A 279 -17.06 11.59 -12.86
C ASP A 279 -17.49 11.41 -14.32
N LYS A 280 -16.76 12.02 -15.28
CA LYS A 280 -16.98 11.81 -16.70
C LYS A 280 -16.76 10.34 -17.08
N MET A 281 -15.68 9.74 -16.64
CA MET A 281 -15.39 8.32 -16.92
C MET A 281 -16.48 7.40 -16.35
N GLN A 282 -17.02 7.71 -15.16
CA GLN A 282 -18.16 6.99 -14.57
C GLN A 282 -19.42 7.13 -15.44
N ALA A 283 -19.70 8.34 -15.92
CA ALA A 283 -20.84 8.58 -16.81
C ALA A 283 -20.67 7.84 -18.15
N ASP A 284 -19.47 7.80 -18.71
CA ASP A 284 -19.16 7.06 -19.94
C ASP A 284 -19.34 5.55 -19.75
N VAL A 285 -18.99 5.02 -18.58
CA VAL A 285 -19.24 3.60 -18.23
C VAL A 285 -20.73 3.36 -18.05
N ALA A 286 -21.46 4.22 -17.35
CA ALA A 286 -22.88 4.08 -17.11
C ALA A 286 -23.71 4.15 -18.40
N SER A 287 -23.31 4.95 -19.38
CA SER A 287 -23.93 5.06 -20.71
C SER A 287 -23.54 3.94 -21.68
N GLY A 288 -22.52 3.12 -21.34
CA GLY A 288 -21.96 2.10 -22.22
C GLY A 288 -20.97 2.64 -23.27
N ALA A 289 -20.61 3.92 -23.22
CA ALA A 289 -19.59 4.53 -24.09
C ALA A 289 -18.19 4.00 -23.77
N LEU A 290 -17.93 3.62 -22.52
CA LEU A 290 -16.70 2.99 -22.06
C LEU A 290 -17.02 1.65 -21.39
N HIS A 291 -16.31 0.59 -21.76
CA HIS A 291 -16.49 -0.70 -21.09
C HIS A 291 -15.80 -0.70 -19.69
N PRO A 292 -16.46 -1.20 -18.61
CA PRO A 292 -15.85 -1.21 -17.26
C PRO A 292 -14.47 -1.83 -17.19
N MET A 293 -14.24 -2.89 -17.99
CA MET A 293 -12.93 -3.55 -18.09
C MET A 293 -11.84 -2.62 -18.60
N GLU A 294 -12.15 -1.75 -19.58
CA GLU A 294 -11.17 -0.80 -20.11
C GLU A 294 -10.86 0.32 -19.10
N ALA A 295 -11.86 0.78 -18.34
CA ALA A 295 -11.63 1.70 -17.22
C ALA A 295 -10.72 1.07 -16.15
N LYS A 296 -10.91 -0.22 -15.85
CA LYS A 296 -10.08 -0.96 -14.89
C LYS A 296 -8.65 -1.19 -15.41
N LYS A 297 -8.48 -1.54 -16.68
CA LYS A 297 -7.16 -1.64 -17.31
C LYS A 297 -6.41 -0.31 -17.29
N LEU A 298 -7.11 0.78 -17.60
CA LEU A 298 -6.53 2.12 -17.54
C LEU A 298 -6.06 2.47 -16.11
N LEU A 299 -6.87 2.17 -15.09
CA LEU A 299 -6.49 2.32 -13.69
C LEU A 299 -5.21 1.53 -13.36
N ALA A 300 -5.20 0.25 -13.74
CA ALA A 300 -4.07 -0.64 -13.47
C ALA A 300 -2.78 -0.12 -14.15
N ARG A 301 -2.87 0.30 -15.42
CA ARG A 301 -1.73 0.92 -16.12
C ARG A 301 -1.25 2.19 -15.43
N THR A 302 -2.17 3.10 -15.08
CA THR A 302 -1.84 4.36 -14.41
C THR A 302 -1.11 4.14 -13.08
N ILE A 303 -1.56 3.18 -12.27
CA ILE A 303 -0.93 2.88 -10.99
C ILE A 303 0.43 2.20 -11.20
N VAL A 304 0.52 1.20 -12.07
CA VAL A 304 1.79 0.49 -12.35
C VAL A 304 2.82 1.46 -12.94
N ALA A 305 2.44 2.31 -13.88
CA ALA A 305 3.33 3.32 -14.46
C ALA A 305 3.88 4.28 -13.39
N GLY A 306 3.05 4.67 -12.41
CA GLY A 306 3.46 5.56 -11.33
C GLY A 306 4.50 4.98 -10.37
N PHE A 307 4.63 3.65 -10.28
CA PHE A 307 5.61 2.98 -9.40
C PHE A 307 6.75 2.31 -10.16
N HIS A 308 6.59 2.08 -11.46
CA HIS A 308 7.59 1.44 -12.32
C HIS A 308 7.90 2.32 -13.54
N SER A 309 7.33 2.01 -14.71
CA SER A 309 7.42 2.84 -15.91
C SER A 309 6.22 2.60 -16.83
N GLU A 310 6.02 3.49 -17.81
CA GLU A 310 4.97 3.33 -18.83
C GLU A 310 5.15 2.04 -19.64
N GLU A 311 6.41 1.68 -19.94
CA GLU A 311 6.75 0.46 -20.69
C GLU A 311 6.38 -0.78 -19.86
N ALA A 312 6.74 -0.80 -18.57
CA ALA A 312 6.41 -1.91 -17.67
C ALA A 312 4.89 -2.05 -17.48
N ALA A 313 4.15 -0.95 -17.41
CA ALA A 313 2.70 -0.96 -17.32
C ALA A 313 2.04 -1.51 -18.59
N LYS A 314 2.55 -1.12 -19.77
CA LYS A 314 2.08 -1.62 -21.07
C LYS A 314 2.36 -3.11 -21.21
N GLU A 315 3.57 -3.56 -20.88
CA GLU A 315 3.94 -4.96 -20.90
C GLU A 315 3.06 -5.79 -19.96
N ALA A 316 2.77 -5.27 -18.76
CA ALA A 316 1.88 -5.92 -17.80
C ALA A 316 0.44 -6.07 -18.34
N ASP A 317 -0.10 -5.04 -19.02
CA ASP A 317 -1.43 -5.09 -19.67
C ASP A 317 -1.46 -6.12 -20.80
N GLU A 318 -0.46 -6.09 -21.70
CA GLU A 318 -0.36 -7.04 -22.81
C GLU A 318 -0.26 -8.49 -22.32
N ASN A 319 0.57 -8.72 -21.31
CA ASN A 319 0.76 -10.03 -20.71
C ASN A 319 -0.51 -10.52 -20.00
N TRP A 320 -1.18 -9.63 -19.27
CA TRP A 320 -2.46 -9.95 -18.65
C TRP A 320 -3.52 -10.30 -19.70
N ALA A 321 -3.59 -9.56 -20.84
CA ALA A 321 -4.52 -9.81 -21.92
C ALA A 321 -4.25 -11.19 -22.56
N LYS A 322 -2.99 -11.54 -22.81
CA LYS A 322 -2.61 -12.88 -23.34
C LYS A 322 -3.06 -13.99 -22.39
N LEU A 323 -2.79 -13.83 -21.07
CA LEU A 323 -3.12 -14.84 -20.05
C LEU A 323 -4.62 -15.04 -19.85
N PHE A 324 -5.40 -13.95 -19.80
CA PHE A 324 -6.77 -13.99 -19.33
C PHE A 324 -7.82 -13.78 -20.41
N GLN A 325 -7.51 -13.02 -21.47
CA GLN A 325 -8.43 -12.76 -22.58
C GLN A 325 -8.18 -13.72 -23.75
N GLN A 326 -6.93 -13.90 -24.16
CA GLN A 326 -6.57 -14.78 -25.28
C GLN A 326 -6.33 -16.23 -24.84
N ARG A 327 -6.18 -16.47 -23.53
CA ARG A 327 -5.88 -17.78 -22.92
C ARG A 327 -4.56 -18.39 -23.41
N ASP A 328 -3.68 -17.58 -23.97
CA ASP A 328 -2.36 -18.01 -24.41
C ASP A 328 -1.37 -18.00 -23.22
N THR A 329 -1.31 -19.15 -22.57
CA THR A 329 -0.46 -19.37 -21.40
C THR A 329 1.02 -19.50 -21.77
N ALA A 330 1.32 -19.91 -23.00
CA ALA A 330 2.69 -20.18 -23.45
C ALA A 330 3.48 -18.91 -23.74
N ALA A 331 2.80 -17.79 -24.07
CA ALA A 331 3.46 -16.55 -24.50
C ALA A 331 3.97 -15.69 -23.33
N VAL A 332 3.56 -15.93 -22.08
CA VAL A 332 3.75 -14.96 -20.98
C VAL A 332 4.19 -15.58 -19.64
N ALA A 333 4.13 -16.90 -19.53
CA ALA A 333 4.48 -17.58 -18.28
C ALA A 333 6.00 -17.60 -18.07
N GLU A 334 6.45 -17.31 -16.85
CA GLU A 334 7.86 -17.47 -16.47
C GLU A 334 8.31 -18.91 -16.70
N GLU A 335 9.47 -19.06 -17.32
CA GLU A 335 10.12 -20.34 -17.49
C GLU A 335 10.81 -20.75 -16.20
N GLU A 336 10.52 -21.93 -15.71
CA GLU A 336 11.18 -22.50 -14.55
C GLU A 336 11.77 -23.86 -14.90
N SER A 337 13.08 -23.99 -14.70
CA SER A 337 13.80 -25.26 -14.92
C SER A 337 13.39 -26.26 -13.85
N VAL A 338 12.91 -27.42 -14.29
CA VAL A 338 12.47 -28.51 -13.42
C VAL A 338 13.37 -29.72 -13.61
N ASP A 339 14.06 -30.12 -12.54
CA ASP A 339 14.87 -31.32 -12.54
C ASP A 339 13.98 -32.58 -12.72
N LEU A 340 14.26 -33.34 -13.75
CA LEU A 340 13.54 -34.57 -14.07
C LEU A 340 13.46 -35.52 -12.86
N LYS A 341 14.52 -35.60 -12.03
CA LYS A 341 14.56 -36.46 -10.83
C LYS A 341 13.46 -36.14 -9.83
N GLN A 342 13.01 -34.89 -9.78
CA GLN A 342 11.98 -34.47 -8.84
C GLN A 342 10.58 -34.88 -9.28
N VAL A 343 10.33 -34.97 -10.57
CA VAL A 343 8.98 -35.09 -11.13
C VAL A 343 8.73 -36.43 -11.84
N ALA A 344 9.77 -37.13 -12.27
CA ALA A 344 9.65 -38.41 -13.01
C ALA A 344 9.00 -39.52 -12.15
N VAL A 345 8.30 -40.38 -12.87
CA VAL A 345 7.76 -41.66 -12.38
C VAL A 345 8.45 -42.80 -13.17
N ALA A 346 9.63 -43.16 -12.67
CA ALA A 346 10.45 -44.21 -13.29
C ALA A 346 11.23 -44.98 -12.21
N ASP A 347 11.64 -46.21 -12.47
CA ASP A 347 12.62 -46.86 -11.61
C ASP A 347 14.03 -46.25 -11.82
N ALA A 348 14.97 -46.61 -10.95
CA ALA A 348 16.32 -46.02 -10.96
C ALA A 348 17.04 -46.25 -12.30
N ALA A 349 16.90 -47.43 -12.91
CA ALA A 349 17.55 -47.76 -14.16
C ALA A 349 16.94 -47.05 -15.38
N GLN A 350 15.61 -46.89 -15.37
CA GLN A 350 14.89 -46.10 -16.38
C GLN A 350 15.24 -44.62 -16.29
N LEU A 351 15.28 -44.09 -15.06
CA LEU A 351 15.63 -42.70 -14.84
C LEU A 351 17.07 -42.39 -15.27
N GLU A 352 18.01 -43.29 -14.98
CA GLU A 352 19.41 -43.11 -15.36
C GLU A 352 19.60 -43.13 -16.88
N ARG A 353 18.90 -44.04 -17.60
CA ARG A 353 18.89 -44.06 -19.07
C ARG A 353 18.26 -42.76 -19.63
N ALA A 354 17.16 -42.34 -19.07
CA ALA A 354 16.50 -41.08 -19.48
C ALA A 354 17.41 -39.88 -19.28
N LEU A 355 18.16 -39.77 -18.19
CA LEU A 355 19.11 -38.70 -17.97
C LEU A 355 20.27 -38.67 -18.96
N GLN A 356 20.65 -39.82 -19.50
CA GLN A 356 21.71 -39.95 -20.52
C GLN A 356 21.21 -39.68 -21.94
N ASP A 357 19.96 -40.01 -22.23
CA ASP A 357 19.33 -39.85 -23.57
C ASP A 357 18.04 -39.04 -23.49
N PRO A 358 18.07 -37.76 -23.92
CA PRO A 358 16.91 -36.89 -23.92
C PRO A 358 15.75 -37.30 -24.85
N SER A 359 15.96 -38.27 -25.75
CA SER A 359 14.93 -38.78 -26.67
C SER A 359 14.04 -39.85 -26.04
N ILE A 360 14.42 -40.37 -24.86
CA ILE A 360 13.62 -41.35 -24.14
C ILE A 360 12.40 -40.66 -23.51
N GLU A 361 11.22 -41.19 -23.83
CA GLU A 361 9.96 -40.76 -23.24
C GLU A 361 9.93 -41.00 -21.72
N VAL A 362 9.50 -39.99 -20.97
CA VAL A 362 9.42 -40.08 -19.51
C VAL A 362 8.03 -39.67 -19.03
N ARG A 363 7.51 -40.46 -18.11
CA ARG A 363 6.27 -40.13 -17.40
C ARG A 363 6.52 -39.22 -16.21
N VAL A 364 5.83 -38.10 -16.15
CA VAL A 364 5.94 -37.06 -15.11
C VAL A 364 4.69 -37.04 -14.23
N ASN A 365 4.87 -36.96 -12.94
CA ASN A 365 3.76 -36.80 -11.99
C ASN A 365 3.34 -35.30 -11.92
N VAL A 366 2.11 -35.00 -12.30
CA VAL A 366 1.59 -33.63 -12.37
C VAL A 366 1.56 -32.95 -11.03
N ALA A 367 1.24 -33.65 -9.92
CA ALA A 367 1.25 -33.06 -8.59
C ALA A 367 2.67 -32.67 -8.14
N LYS A 368 3.68 -33.53 -8.45
CA LYS A 368 5.09 -33.18 -8.18
C LYS A 368 5.54 -31.99 -9.04
N LEU A 369 5.08 -31.92 -10.28
CA LEU A 369 5.35 -30.78 -11.18
C LEU A 369 4.81 -29.46 -10.61
N LEU A 370 3.58 -29.45 -10.08
CA LEU A 370 3.00 -28.26 -9.44
C LEU A 370 3.77 -27.80 -8.20
N VAL A 371 4.34 -28.73 -7.45
CA VAL A 371 5.19 -28.40 -6.30
C VAL A 371 6.54 -27.88 -6.75
N ALA A 372 7.19 -28.52 -7.74
CA ALA A 372 8.47 -28.08 -8.29
C ALA A 372 8.39 -26.67 -8.90
N LEU A 373 7.26 -26.31 -9.51
CA LEU A 373 6.97 -24.97 -10.03
C LEU A 373 6.60 -23.95 -8.93
N GLY A 374 6.54 -24.35 -7.65
CA GLY A 374 6.10 -23.47 -6.56
C GLY A 374 4.63 -23.05 -6.64
N MET A 375 3.82 -23.71 -7.48
CA MET A 375 2.40 -23.38 -7.64
C MET A 375 1.53 -23.93 -6.50
N LYS A 376 2.03 -24.92 -5.77
CA LYS A 376 1.43 -25.49 -4.54
C LYS A 376 2.52 -25.73 -3.49
N ALA A 377 2.17 -25.48 -2.23
CA ALA A 377 3.12 -25.59 -1.12
C ALA A 377 3.40 -27.06 -0.73
N SER A 378 2.46 -27.96 -0.98
CA SER A 378 2.60 -29.39 -0.62
C SER A 378 2.04 -30.32 -1.68
N ARG A 379 2.54 -31.58 -1.67
CA ARG A 379 2.05 -32.63 -2.56
C ARG A 379 0.57 -32.91 -2.37
N THR A 380 0.07 -32.90 -1.15
CA THR A 380 -1.35 -33.15 -0.84
C THR A 380 -2.26 -32.06 -1.44
N GLU A 381 -1.84 -30.79 -1.39
CA GLU A 381 -2.56 -29.70 -2.04
C GLU A 381 -2.52 -29.80 -3.57
N ALA A 382 -1.37 -30.20 -4.10
CA ALA A 382 -1.21 -30.41 -5.52
C ALA A 382 -2.08 -31.56 -6.05
N GLU A 383 -2.18 -32.69 -5.33
CA GLU A 383 -3.04 -33.82 -5.67
C GLU A 383 -4.54 -33.43 -5.67
N LYS A 384 -4.98 -32.64 -4.68
CA LYS A 384 -6.35 -32.08 -4.67
C LYS A 384 -6.59 -31.15 -5.87
N GLN A 385 -5.60 -30.34 -6.23
CA GLN A 385 -5.70 -29.47 -7.39
C GLN A 385 -5.77 -30.24 -8.70
N VAL A 386 -4.97 -31.29 -8.86
CA VAL A 386 -5.03 -32.15 -10.05
C VAL A 386 -6.41 -32.78 -10.19
N ALA A 387 -7.00 -33.28 -9.08
CA ALA A 387 -8.35 -33.83 -9.09
C ALA A 387 -9.44 -32.80 -9.44
N ALA A 388 -9.23 -31.52 -9.08
CA ALA A 388 -10.12 -30.40 -9.45
C ALA A 388 -9.90 -29.87 -10.87
N GLY A 389 -8.77 -30.23 -11.49
CA GLY A 389 -8.37 -29.80 -12.83
C GLY A 389 -7.18 -28.86 -12.84
N VAL A 390 -6.24 -29.15 -13.75
CA VAL A 390 -5.06 -28.33 -14.07
C VAL A 390 -5.03 -28.12 -15.58
N ASN A 391 -4.77 -26.90 -16.02
CA ASN A 391 -4.56 -26.67 -17.44
C ASN A 391 -3.09 -26.92 -17.77
N ILE A 392 -2.85 -27.86 -18.69
CA ILE A 392 -1.53 -28.20 -19.19
C ILE A 392 -1.60 -28.06 -20.71
N ASP A 393 -0.71 -27.26 -21.27
CA ASP A 393 -0.61 -26.98 -22.71
C ASP A 393 -1.98 -26.60 -23.32
N GLY A 394 -2.69 -25.67 -22.66
CA GLY A 394 -4.00 -25.17 -23.09
C GLY A 394 -5.18 -26.09 -22.76
N THR A 395 -4.96 -27.34 -22.35
CA THR A 395 -6.00 -28.33 -22.08
C THR A 395 -6.17 -28.55 -20.57
N THR A 396 -7.40 -28.47 -20.06
CA THR A 396 -7.69 -28.83 -18.68
C THR A 396 -7.73 -30.34 -18.50
N THR A 397 -6.87 -30.83 -17.62
CA THR A 397 -6.75 -32.27 -17.33
C THR A 397 -6.88 -32.56 -15.84
N THR A 398 -7.39 -33.74 -15.51
CA THR A 398 -7.38 -34.32 -14.16
C THR A 398 -6.42 -35.50 -14.06
N GLN A 399 -5.64 -35.76 -15.13
CA GLN A 399 -4.70 -36.85 -15.18
C GLN A 399 -3.55 -36.64 -14.20
N LYS A 400 -3.21 -37.70 -13.48
CA LYS A 400 -2.13 -37.71 -12.50
C LYS A 400 -0.74 -37.69 -13.13
N PHE A 401 -0.65 -38.12 -14.39
CA PHE A 401 0.60 -38.31 -15.12
C PHE A 401 0.54 -37.66 -16.49
N LEU A 402 1.69 -37.17 -16.94
CA LEU A 402 1.92 -36.59 -18.24
C LEU A 402 3.11 -37.31 -18.89
N ASP A 403 2.97 -37.76 -20.11
CA ASP A 403 4.05 -38.38 -20.88
C ASP A 403 4.82 -37.28 -21.64
N VAL A 404 6.13 -37.24 -21.45
CA VAL A 404 7.06 -36.25 -22.04
C VAL A 404 7.96 -36.99 -23.04
N PRO A 405 7.68 -36.86 -24.35
CA PRO A 405 8.32 -37.71 -25.37
C PRO A 405 9.76 -37.32 -25.68
N LYS A 406 10.14 -36.06 -25.43
CA LYS A 406 11.48 -35.55 -25.73
C LYS A 406 11.83 -34.38 -24.79
N ARG A 407 13.11 -34.23 -24.43
CA ARG A 407 13.63 -33.17 -23.61
C ARG A 407 14.73 -32.35 -24.32
N PRO A 408 14.94 -31.05 -24.01
CA PRO A 408 14.15 -30.28 -23.08
C PRO A 408 12.71 -30.10 -23.57
N ALA A 409 11.75 -30.25 -22.64
CA ALA A 409 10.33 -30.07 -22.93
C ALA A 409 9.83 -28.80 -22.23
N ARG A 410 9.17 -27.95 -23.00
CA ARG A 410 8.53 -26.71 -22.47
C ARG A 410 7.04 -26.99 -22.33
N ILE A 411 6.57 -27.06 -21.09
CA ILE A 411 5.19 -27.43 -20.76
C ILE A 411 4.53 -26.27 -20.05
N PRO A 412 3.61 -25.54 -20.71
CA PRO A 412 2.80 -24.51 -20.04
C PRO A 412 1.84 -25.15 -19.05
N VAL A 413 1.89 -24.67 -17.80
CA VAL A 413 1.05 -25.14 -16.70
C VAL A 413 0.31 -23.96 -16.09
N ARG A 414 -1.04 -24.09 -15.91
CA ARG A 414 -1.86 -23.07 -15.30
C ARG A 414 -2.75 -23.66 -14.21
N VAL A 415 -2.78 -22.97 -13.04
CA VAL A 415 -3.66 -23.28 -11.90
C VAL A 415 -4.35 -21.99 -11.47
N GLY A 416 -5.63 -21.86 -11.76
CA GLY A 416 -6.39 -20.62 -11.49
C GLY A 416 -5.77 -19.43 -12.22
N LYS A 417 -5.29 -18.44 -11.45
CA LYS A 417 -4.66 -17.21 -11.97
C LYS A 417 -3.13 -17.33 -12.17
N ARG A 418 -2.50 -18.40 -11.72
CA ARG A 418 -1.05 -18.61 -11.85
C ARG A 418 -0.73 -19.44 -13.07
N ALA A 419 0.25 -19.00 -13.87
CA ALA A 419 0.77 -19.74 -15.01
C ALA A 419 2.30 -19.73 -14.97
N LYS A 420 2.92 -20.87 -15.30
CA LYS A 420 4.37 -21.04 -15.46
C LYS A 420 4.67 -22.01 -16.61
N ILE A 421 5.84 -21.87 -17.23
CA ILE A 421 6.35 -22.86 -18.19
C ILE A 421 7.36 -23.73 -17.45
N ALA A 422 7.06 -25.02 -17.30
CA ALA A 422 8.01 -26.00 -16.85
C ALA A 422 8.99 -26.33 -17.99
N VAL A 423 10.28 -26.07 -17.80
CA VAL A 423 11.34 -26.54 -18.68
C VAL A 423 11.93 -27.78 -18.05
N ILE A 424 11.52 -28.95 -18.53
CA ILE A 424 12.00 -30.25 -18.02
C ILE A 424 13.24 -30.65 -18.84
N CYS A 425 14.37 -30.68 -18.15
CA CYS A 425 15.66 -31.04 -18.74
C CYS A 425 16.07 -32.48 -18.44
#